data_0ba130cd22e8d4ad27285b77ebc4c827
#
_entry.id   0ba130cd22e8d4ad27285b77ebc4c827
#
_cell.length_a   1.000
_cell.length_b   1.000
_cell.length_c   1.000
_cell.angle_alpha   90.00
_cell.angle_beta   90.00
_cell.angle_gamma   90.00
#
_symmetry.space_group_name_H-M   'P 1'
#
loop_
_entity.id
_entity.type
_entity.pdbx_description
1 polymer ?
#
loop_
_entity_poly.entity_id
_entity_poly.type
_entity_poly.pdbx_seq_one_letter_code
_entity_poly.pdbx_strand_id
1 'polypeptide(L)'
;MGPDLGAKVSSAEPSGRRLARMDVERVRAFLLILPFVAETMQWGDNLVFWVGDKAIGGRMFALVNLDGRGAVMSFAATLERQAELCEREGLIPAPYLARAGWVAAERWDALLWREWQETLTAAHEVVRAKLPARTAALLSGPKKEREALIAARKRAIAAKAVPAKGSKPGKVTKRAGA
;
A
#
# COMPACT_ATOMS: atom_id res chain seq x y z
N MET A 1 -28.10 -50.56 44.57
CA MET A 1 -27.72 -49.21 45.05
C MET A 1 -26.26 -48.99 44.68
N GLY A 2 -25.98 -48.24 43.69
CA GLY A 2 -24.65 -47.79 43.35
C GLY A 2 -24.81 -46.74 42.27
N PRO A 3 -24.31 -45.49 42.46
CA PRO A 3 -24.52 -44.43 41.50
C PRO A 3 -23.54 -44.53 40.34
N ASP A 4 -24.12 -44.50 39.19
CA ASP A 4 -23.45 -44.25 37.89
C ASP A 4 -22.73 -42.90 37.90
N LEU A 5 -21.42 -42.91 37.75
CA LEU A 5 -20.59 -41.74 37.53
C LEU A 5 -20.25 -41.64 36.04
N GLY A 6 -21.21 -41.11 35.30
CA GLY A 6 -20.99 -40.71 33.91
C GLY A 6 -19.89 -39.67 33.78
N ALA A 7 -18.67 -40.10 33.48
CA ALA A 7 -17.58 -39.23 33.10
C ALA A 7 -17.89 -38.62 31.74
N LYS A 8 -18.30 -37.34 31.71
CA LYS A 8 -18.29 -36.51 30.50
C LYS A 8 -16.84 -36.32 30.05
N VAL A 9 -16.43 -37.09 29.07
CA VAL A 9 -15.20 -36.82 28.32
C VAL A 9 -15.50 -35.58 27.45
N SER A 10 -15.08 -34.44 27.92
CA SER A 10 -15.06 -33.21 27.14
C SER A 10 -14.02 -33.42 26.05
N SER A 11 -14.47 -33.76 24.88
CA SER A 11 -13.66 -33.73 23.66
C SER A 11 -13.34 -32.27 23.33
N ALA A 12 -12.26 -31.77 23.90
CA ALA A 12 -11.66 -30.53 23.41
C ALA A 12 -11.13 -30.85 22.00
N GLU A 13 -11.89 -30.47 21.00
CA GLU A 13 -11.43 -30.40 19.63
C GLU A 13 -10.15 -29.56 19.61
N PRO A 14 -9.02 -30.07 19.05
CA PRO A 14 -7.85 -29.23 18.86
C PRO A 14 -8.25 -28.14 17.87
N SER A 15 -8.15 -26.90 18.31
CA SER A 15 -8.34 -25.69 17.49
C SER A 15 -7.71 -25.91 16.12
N GLY A 16 -8.55 -26.23 15.14
CA GLY A 16 -8.15 -26.28 13.75
C GLY A 16 -7.38 -25.00 13.46
N ARG A 17 -6.17 -25.15 12.99
CA ARG A 17 -5.30 -24.07 12.52
C ARG A 17 -6.15 -23.26 11.53
N ARG A 18 -6.79 -22.20 12.06
CA ARG A 18 -7.59 -21.26 11.28
C ARG A 18 -6.61 -20.76 10.22
N LEU A 19 -6.74 -21.24 8.98
CA LEU A 19 -5.96 -20.76 7.84
C LEU A 19 -6.03 -19.24 7.92
N ALA A 20 -4.89 -18.60 8.20
CA ALA A 20 -4.87 -17.16 8.48
C ALA A 20 -5.51 -16.47 7.28
N ARG A 21 -6.67 -15.89 7.53
CA ARG A 21 -7.48 -15.22 6.50
C ARG A 21 -6.61 -14.16 5.84
N MET A 22 -6.69 -14.07 4.52
CA MET A 22 -6.04 -13.02 3.78
C MET A 22 -6.65 -11.68 4.18
N ASP A 23 -5.85 -10.75 4.63
CA ASP A 23 -6.26 -9.44 5.07
C ASP A 23 -5.16 -8.39 4.86
N VAL A 24 -5.50 -7.15 5.12
CA VAL A 24 -4.62 -5.99 4.97
C VAL A 24 -3.33 -6.15 5.76
N GLU A 25 -3.41 -6.59 7.02
CA GLU A 25 -2.24 -6.68 7.90
C GLU A 25 -1.25 -7.73 7.42
N ARG A 26 -1.74 -8.85 6.93
CA ARG A 26 -0.90 -9.91 6.39
C ARG A 26 -0.14 -9.46 5.13
N VAL A 27 -0.84 -8.77 4.22
CA VAL A 27 -0.22 -8.21 3.01
C VAL A 27 0.76 -7.11 3.38
N ARG A 28 0.37 -6.19 4.26
CA ARG A 28 1.23 -5.11 4.74
C ARG A 28 2.53 -5.64 5.34
N ALA A 29 2.43 -6.63 6.24
CA ALA A 29 3.59 -7.25 6.86
C ALA A 29 4.54 -7.85 5.80
N PHE A 30 3.99 -8.53 4.79
CA PHE A 30 4.78 -9.07 3.69
C PHE A 30 5.43 -7.97 2.85
N LEU A 31 4.71 -6.93 2.47
CA LEU A 31 5.25 -5.86 1.63
C LEU A 31 6.39 -5.10 2.32
N LEU A 32 6.30 -4.90 3.64
CA LEU A 32 7.31 -4.17 4.41
C LEU A 32 8.63 -4.92 4.60
N ILE A 33 8.67 -6.23 4.36
CA ILE A 33 9.94 -6.98 4.36
C ILE A 33 10.67 -6.94 3.01
N LEU A 34 9.99 -6.49 1.94
CA LEU A 34 10.64 -6.31 0.64
C LEU A 34 11.66 -5.16 0.70
N PRO A 35 12.76 -5.26 -0.08
CA PRO A 35 13.83 -4.26 -0.03
C PRO A 35 13.35 -2.85 -0.37
N PHE A 36 13.72 -1.87 0.45
CA PHE A 36 13.48 -0.46 0.22
C PHE A 36 12.01 -0.04 0.15
N VAL A 37 11.10 -0.82 0.69
CA VAL A 37 9.69 -0.47 0.71
C VAL A 37 9.43 0.59 1.77
N ALA A 38 8.66 1.61 1.39
CA ALA A 38 8.07 2.61 2.27
C ALA A 38 6.56 2.63 2.07
N GLU A 39 5.81 2.93 3.13
CA GLU A 39 4.36 3.06 3.07
C GLU A 39 3.90 4.48 3.38
N THR A 40 2.79 4.90 2.79
CA THR A 40 2.15 6.19 3.08
C THR A 40 0.64 6.09 2.88
N MET A 41 -0.13 6.84 3.66
CA MET A 41 -1.54 7.06 3.36
C MET A 41 -1.67 8.12 2.27
N GLN A 42 -2.48 7.87 1.24
CA GLN A 42 -2.71 8.78 0.12
C GLN A 42 -4.19 8.73 -0.28
N TRP A 43 -4.67 9.84 -0.84
CA TRP A 43 -6.01 9.92 -1.45
C TRP A 43 -7.14 9.34 -0.58
N GLY A 44 -7.24 9.79 0.66
CA GLY A 44 -8.16 9.27 1.65
C GLY A 44 -7.65 7.98 2.28
N ASP A 45 -8.42 6.90 2.19
CA ASP A 45 -8.14 5.64 2.89
C ASP A 45 -7.38 4.63 2.02
N ASN A 46 -6.35 5.08 1.30
CA ASN A 46 -5.47 4.21 0.53
C ASN A 46 -4.09 4.10 1.18
N LEU A 47 -3.71 2.90 1.56
CA LEU A 47 -2.36 2.57 2.00
C LEU A 47 -1.50 2.23 0.79
N VAL A 48 -0.54 3.10 0.46
CA VAL A 48 0.29 3.01 -0.75
C VAL A 48 1.69 2.58 -0.40
N PHE A 49 2.21 1.60 -1.14
CA PHE A 49 3.55 1.05 -1.01
C PHE A 49 4.45 1.51 -2.15
N TRP A 50 5.63 1.99 -1.79
CA TRP A 50 6.61 2.57 -2.69
C TRP A 50 7.91 1.76 -2.69
N VAL A 51 8.52 1.62 -3.85
CA VAL A 51 9.93 1.22 -3.92
C VAL A 51 10.78 2.48 -3.81
N GLY A 52 11.49 2.62 -2.71
CA GLY A 52 12.09 3.89 -2.29
C GLY A 52 11.05 4.87 -1.74
N ASP A 53 11.47 5.75 -0.84
CA ASP A 53 10.56 6.75 -0.28
C ASP A 53 10.17 7.79 -1.35
N LYS A 54 8.91 8.23 -1.33
CA LYS A 54 8.39 9.28 -2.23
C LYS A 54 9.25 10.56 -2.19
N ALA A 55 9.79 10.92 -1.03
CA ALA A 55 10.62 12.09 -0.86
C ALA A 55 11.94 12.05 -1.66
N ILE A 56 12.42 10.88 -2.03
CA ILE A 56 13.63 10.67 -2.83
C ILE A 56 13.36 10.23 -4.26
N GLY A 57 12.12 10.32 -4.72
CA GLY A 57 11.72 9.92 -6.07
C GLY A 57 11.38 8.43 -6.21
N GLY A 58 11.00 7.78 -5.11
CA GLY A 58 10.43 6.43 -5.12
C GLY A 58 9.15 6.36 -5.95
N ARG A 59 8.82 5.16 -6.40
CA ARG A 59 7.62 4.89 -7.21
C ARG A 59 6.72 3.89 -6.53
N MET A 60 5.41 4.10 -6.60
CA MET A 60 4.43 3.17 -6.05
C MET A 60 4.40 1.89 -6.89
N PHE A 61 4.20 0.75 -6.21
CA PHE A 61 4.05 -0.55 -6.84
C PHE A 61 2.82 -1.32 -6.38
N ALA A 62 2.26 -0.94 -5.23
CA ALA A 62 1.04 -1.52 -4.70
C ALA A 62 0.27 -0.48 -3.89
N LEU A 63 -1.05 -0.63 -3.83
CA LEU A 63 -1.92 0.13 -2.94
C LEU A 63 -3.05 -0.78 -2.42
N VAL A 64 -3.40 -0.59 -1.17
CA VAL A 64 -4.51 -1.26 -0.50
C VAL A 64 -5.58 -0.24 -0.18
N ASN A 65 -6.81 -0.54 -0.55
CA ASN A 65 -7.97 0.27 -0.22
C ASN A 65 -8.50 -0.15 1.16
N LEU A 66 -8.62 0.79 2.07
CA LEU A 66 -9.09 0.57 3.44
C LEU A 66 -10.55 0.94 3.65
N ASP A 67 -11.19 1.66 2.70
CA ASP A 67 -12.58 2.09 2.83
C ASP A 67 -13.60 0.97 2.53
N GLY A 68 -13.13 -0.19 2.06
CA GLY A 68 -13.95 -1.36 1.76
C GLY A 68 -14.81 -1.23 0.50
N ARG A 69 -14.59 -0.21 -0.33
CA ARG A 69 -15.33 0.02 -1.58
C ARG A 69 -14.49 -0.35 -2.79
N GLY A 70 -15.06 -1.15 -3.70
CA GLY A 70 -14.40 -1.56 -4.93
C GLY A 70 -13.25 -2.55 -4.68
N ALA A 71 -12.18 -2.44 -5.46
CA ALA A 71 -11.05 -3.34 -5.35
C ALA A 71 -10.34 -3.21 -4.00
N VAL A 72 -10.02 -4.34 -3.38
CA VAL A 72 -9.32 -4.40 -2.09
C VAL A 72 -7.85 -4.00 -2.21
N MET A 73 -7.25 -4.28 -3.37
CA MET A 73 -5.84 -4.00 -3.63
C MET A 73 -5.59 -3.78 -5.11
N SER A 74 -4.61 -2.93 -5.45
CA SER A 74 -4.07 -2.81 -6.81
C SER A 74 -2.56 -2.86 -6.78
N PHE A 75 -1.95 -3.43 -7.83
CA PHE A 75 -0.50 -3.61 -7.92
C PHE A 75 0.00 -3.50 -9.36
N ALA A 76 1.26 -3.13 -9.52
CA ALA A 76 1.90 -2.99 -10.81
C ALA A 76 2.24 -4.35 -11.42
N ALA A 77 2.12 -4.45 -12.75
CA ALA A 77 2.57 -5.60 -13.51
C ALA A 77 3.18 -5.14 -14.86
N THR A 78 3.64 -6.07 -15.68
CA THR A 78 3.84 -5.82 -17.11
C THR A 78 2.51 -5.93 -17.83
N LEU A 79 2.38 -5.36 -19.03
CA LEU A 79 1.13 -5.46 -19.81
C LEU A 79 0.77 -6.91 -20.13
N GLU A 80 1.76 -7.76 -20.42
CA GLU A 80 1.58 -9.20 -20.64
C GLU A 80 1.04 -9.88 -19.38
N ARG A 81 1.68 -9.63 -18.24
CA ARG A 81 1.24 -10.20 -16.97
C ARG A 81 -0.12 -9.69 -16.52
N GLN A 82 -0.45 -8.43 -16.81
CA GLN A 82 -1.79 -7.89 -16.58
C GLN A 82 -2.84 -8.66 -17.38
N ALA A 83 -2.59 -8.89 -18.66
CA ALA A 83 -3.52 -9.65 -19.53
C ALA A 83 -3.77 -11.05 -18.96
N GLU A 84 -2.70 -11.80 -18.63
CA GLU A 84 -2.80 -13.14 -18.03
C GLU A 84 -3.58 -13.14 -16.70
N LEU A 85 -3.28 -12.19 -15.80
CA LEU A 85 -3.91 -12.13 -14.50
C LEU A 85 -5.39 -11.77 -14.60
N CYS A 86 -5.76 -10.90 -15.54
CA CYS A 86 -7.15 -10.47 -15.74
C CYS A 86 -8.03 -11.52 -16.41
N GLU A 87 -7.49 -12.66 -16.84
CA GLU A 87 -8.28 -13.85 -17.23
C GLU A 87 -8.88 -14.58 -16.01
N ARG A 88 -8.38 -14.27 -14.82
CA ARG A 88 -8.85 -14.89 -13.56
C ARG A 88 -9.99 -14.08 -12.97
N GLU A 89 -11.00 -14.79 -12.46
CA GLU A 89 -12.12 -14.18 -11.74
C GLU A 89 -11.63 -13.38 -10.51
N GLY A 90 -12.12 -12.16 -10.35
CA GLY A 90 -11.79 -11.27 -9.25
C GLY A 90 -10.49 -10.48 -9.46
N LEU A 91 -9.86 -10.59 -10.64
CA LEU A 91 -8.77 -9.72 -11.06
C LEU A 91 -9.18 -8.93 -12.30
N ILE A 92 -9.04 -7.61 -12.24
CA ILE A 92 -9.44 -6.70 -13.32
C ILE A 92 -8.30 -5.70 -13.61
N PRO A 93 -8.28 -5.10 -14.81
CA PRO A 93 -7.39 -3.96 -15.06
C PRO A 93 -7.70 -2.85 -14.06
N ALA A 94 -6.69 -2.35 -13.34
CA ALA A 94 -6.89 -1.37 -12.27
C ALA A 94 -7.51 -0.08 -12.82
N PRO A 95 -8.62 0.43 -12.25
CA PRO A 95 -9.19 1.70 -12.64
C PRO A 95 -8.12 2.82 -12.64
N TYR A 96 -8.12 3.66 -13.68
CA TYR A 96 -7.19 4.76 -13.91
C TYR A 96 -5.71 4.36 -14.13
N LEU A 97 -5.29 3.14 -13.78
CA LEU A 97 -3.91 2.66 -13.88
C LEU A 97 -3.74 1.51 -14.90
N ALA A 98 -4.80 1.08 -15.56
CA ALA A 98 -4.78 -0.03 -16.51
C ALA A 98 -3.75 0.14 -17.62
N ARG A 99 -3.62 1.35 -18.19
CA ARG A 99 -2.64 1.66 -19.25
C ARG A 99 -1.19 1.53 -18.81
N ALA A 100 -0.93 1.59 -17.52
CA ALA A 100 0.40 1.42 -16.93
C ALA A 100 0.68 -0.05 -16.53
N GLY A 101 -0.18 -0.98 -16.88
CA GLY A 101 -0.03 -2.40 -16.58
C GLY A 101 -0.49 -2.78 -15.16
N TRP A 102 -1.32 -1.97 -14.51
CA TRP A 102 -1.78 -2.28 -13.16
C TRP A 102 -2.99 -3.20 -13.15
N VAL A 103 -3.01 -4.12 -12.18
CA VAL A 103 -4.10 -5.05 -11.89
C VAL A 103 -4.74 -4.67 -10.57
N ALA A 104 -6.06 -4.80 -10.48
CA ALA A 104 -6.82 -4.66 -9.26
C ALA A 104 -7.47 -6.00 -8.88
N ALA A 105 -7.38 -6.36 -7.62
CA ALA A 105 -8.10 -7.47 -7.04
C ALA A 105 -9.37 -6.97 -6.36
N GLU A 106 -10.51 -7.50 -6.74
CA GLU A 106 -11.80 -7.12 -6.18
C GLU A 106 -12.02 -7.73 -4.79
N ARG A 107 -11.35 -8.85 -4.50
CA ARG A 107 -11.45 -9.59 -3.23
C ARG A 107 -10.14 -10.24 -2.87
N TRP A 108 -9.92 -10.47 -1.58
CA TRP A 108 -8.68 -11.06 -1.07
C TRP A 108 -8.46 -12.52 -1.48
N ASP A 109 -9.51 -13.28 -1.72
CA ASP A 109 -9.47 -14.68 -2.13
C ASP A 109 -9.33 -14.89 -3.65
N ALA A 110 -9.17 -13.83 -4.43
CA ALA A 110 -8.87 -13.91 -5.86
C ALA A 110 -7.55 -14.65 -6.16
N LEU A 111 -6.62 -14.63 -5.22
CA LEU A 111 -5.33 -15.32 -5.27
C LEU A 111 -5.09 -16.10 -3.98
N LEU A 112 -4.41 -17.23 -4.07
CA LEU A 112 -3.87 -17.94 -2.91
C LEU A 112 -2.72 -17.13 -2.29
N TRP A 113 -2.43 -17.34 -1.01
CA TRP A 113 -1.37 -16.57 -0.33
C TRP A 113 -0.02 -16.63 -1.04
N ARG A 114 0.36 -17.82 -1.51
CA ARG A 114 1.61 -17.99 -2.27
C ARG A 114 1.60 -17.18 -3.56
N GLU A 115 0.50 -17.18 -4.28
CA GLU A 115 0.36 -16.39 -5.52
C GLU A 115 0.40 -14.89 -5.25
N TRP A 116 -0.18 -14.44 -4.12
CA TRP A 116 -0.04 -13.07 -3.66
C TRP A 116 1.42 -12.69 -3.45
N GLN A 117 2.18 -13.53 -2.74
CA GLN A 117 3.61 -13.29 -2.50
C GLN A 117 4.40 -13.20 -3.79
N GLU A 118 4.20 -14.14 -4.71
CA GLU A 118 4.86 -14.17 -6.02
C GLU A 118 4.51 -12.92 -6.84
N THR A 119 3.22 -12.57 -6.92
CA THR A 119 2.72 -11.45 -7.71
C THR A 119 3.19 -10.11 -7.14
N LEU A 120 3.16 -9.92 -5.83
CA LEU A 120 3.59 -8.67 -5.19
C LEU A 120 5.11 -8.50 -5.22
N THR A 121 5.87 -9.59 -5.15
CA THR A 121 7.32 -9.56 -5.37
C THR A 121 7.63 -9.14 -6.80
N ALA A 122 6.95 -9.72 -7.79
CA ALA A 122 7.11 -9.34 -9.19
C ALA A 122 6.73 -7.87 -9.44
N ALA A 123 5.63 -7.39 -8.84
CA ALA A 123 5.22 -5.99 -8.90
C ALA A 123 6.30 -5.04 -8.36
N HIS A 124 6.89 -5.39 -7.22
CA HIS A 124 7.99 -4.65 -6.63
C HIS A 124 9.20 -4.59 -7.59
N GLU A 125 9.59 -5.71 -8.19
CA GLU A 125 10.73 -5.77 -9.09
C GLU A 125 10.51 -5.03 -10.40
N VAL A 126 9.31 -5.14 -11.00
CA VAL A 126 8.93 -4.37 -12.20
C VAL A 126 9.10 -2.86 -11.96
N VAL A 127 8.68 -2.38 -10.81
CA VAL A 127 8.80 -0.96 -10.46
C VAL A 127 10.23 -0.60 -10.07
N ARG A 128 10.94 -1.46 -9.35
CA ARG A 128 12.34 -1.27 -8.99
C ARG A 128 13.23 -1.11 -10.22
N ALA A 129 13.04 -1.94 -11.23
CA ALA A 129 13.78 -1.86 -12.48
C ALA A 129 13.53 -0.55 -13.27
N LYS A 130 12.37 0.08 -13.07
CA LYS A 130 11.98 1.35 -13.71
C LYS A 130 12.26 2.59 -12.86
N LEU A 131 12.97 2.47 -11.73
CA LEU A 131 13.32 3.62 -10.92
C LEU A 131 14.26 4.57 -11.68
N PRO A 132 14.15 5.90 -11.47
CA PRO A 132 15.13 6.84 -11.99
C PRO A 132 16.55 6.48 -11.47
N ALA A 133 17.56 6.60 -12.33
CA ALA A 133 18.95 6.24 -11.99
C ALA A 133 19.44 6.91 -10.69
N ARG A 134 19.08 8.18 -10.47
CA ARG A 134 19.38 8.88 -9.21
C ARG A 134 18.75 8.22 -7.98
N THR A 135 17.51 7.77 -8.08
CA THR A 135 16.82 7.09 -6.98
C THR A 135 17.44 5.72 -6.73
N ALA A 136 17.72 4.96 -7.79
CA ALA A 136 18.38 3.66 -7.70
C ALA A 136 19.76 3.77 -7.03
N ALA A 137 20.56 4.77 -7.39
CA ALA A 137 21.87 5.03 -6.78
C ALA A 137 21.74 5.35 -5.27
N LEU A 138 20.75 6.15 -4.88
CA LEU A 138 20.48 6.44 -3.46
C LEU A 138 20.08 5.18 -2.66
N LEU A 139 19.32 4.28 -3.28
CA LEU A 139 18.91 3.03 -2.62
C LEU A 139 20.10 2.07 -2.42
N SER A 140 21.09 2.09 -3.33
CA SER A 140 22.31 1.29 -3.23
C SER A 140 23.36 1.87 -2.27
N GLY A 141 23.19 3.13 -1.84
CA GLY A 141 24.08 3.82 -0.91
C GLY A 141 23.89 3.42 0.55
N PRO A 142 24.71 3.97 1.46
CA PRO A 142 24.64 3.68 2.89
C PRO A 142 23.27 3.98 3.49
N LYS A 143 22.74 3.07 4.31
CA LYS A 143 21.42 3.21 4.94
C LYS A 143 21.27 4.51 5.71
N LYS A 144 22.28 4.86 6.53
CA LYS A 144 22.27 6.06 7.38
C LYS A 144 22.14 7.36 6.58
N GLU A 145 22.89 7.47 5.48
CA GLU A 145 22.84 8.65 4.60
C GLU A 145 21.51 8.77 3.89
N ARG A 146 20.99 7.65 3.42
CA ARG A 146 19.67 7.59 2.80
C ARG A 146 18.55 8.01 3.74
N GLU A 147 18.55 7.51 4.97
CA GLU A 147 17.57 7.87 6.00
C GLU A 147 17.65 9.35 6.37
N ALA A 148 18.86 9.89 6.54
CA ALA A 148 19.06 11.30 6.80
C ALA A 148 18.53 12.18 5.65
N LEU A 149 18.79 11.82 4.40
CA LEU A 149 18.29 12.52 3.23
C LEU A 149 16.76 12.49 3.13
N ILE A 150 16.15 11.33 3.38
CA ILE A 150 14.69 11.18 3.40
C ILE A 150 14.08 12.10 4.47
N ALA A 151 14.63 12.07 5.69
CA ALA A 151 14.17 12.91 6.79
C ALA A 151 14.28 14.40 6.46
N ALA A 152 15.42 14.84 5.91
CA ALA A 152 15.63 16.22 5.51
C ALA A 152 14.62 16.68 4.45
N ARG A 153 14.37 15.85 3.43
CA ARG A 153 13.41 16.17 2.37
C ARG A 153 11.97 16.18 2.85
N LYS A 154 11.58 15.25 3.72
CA LYS A 154 10.24 15.26 4.35
C LYS A 154 10.00 16.54 5.15
N ARG A 155 11.00 16.99 5.92
CA ARG A 155 10.92 18.28 6.64
C ARG A 155 10.75 19.46 5.67
N ALA A 156 11.51 19.50 4.59
CA ALA A 156 11.42 20.56 3.60
C ALA A 156 10.06 20.59 2.88
N ILE A 157 9.49 19.41 2.57
CA ILE A 157 8.14 19.30 1.97
C ILE A 157 7.09 19.78 2.96
N ALA A 158 7.16 19.37 4.23
CA ALA A 158 6.23 19.79 5.28
C ALA A 158 6.29 21.31 5.51
N ALA A 159 7.47 21.88 5.52
CA ALA A 159 7.65 23.34 5.67
C ALA A 159 7.03 24.15 4.52
N LYS A 160 7.06 23.61 3.29
CA LYS A 160 6.41 24.24 2.12
C LYS A 160 4.88 24.06 2.11
N ALA A 161 4.35 23.04 2.76
CA ALA A 161 2.93 22.75 2.81
C ALA A 161 2.17 23.63 3.84
N VAL A 162 2.86 24.33 4.74
CA VAL A 162 2.26 25.30 5.65
C VAL A 162 1.99 26.59 4.87
N PRO A 163 0.72 26.96 4.56
CA PRO A 163 0.44 28.23 3.90
C PRO A 163 0.84 29.36 4.83
N ALA A 164 1.62 30.30 4.31
CA ALA A 164 1.88 31.56 4.99
C ALA A 164 0.54 32.25 5.31
N LYS A 165 0.13 32.27 6.56
CA LYS A 165 -0.99 33.10 7.04
C LYS A 165 -0.59 34.55 6.89
N GLY A 166 -0.71 35.11 5.69
CA GLY A 166 -0.63 36.53 5.39
C GLY A 166 -2.04 37.08 5.37
N SER A 167 -2.44 37.67 6.49
CA SER A 167 -3.61 38.55 6.61
C SER A 167 -3.48 39.71 5.64
N LYS A 168 -4.34 39.79 4.64
CA LYS A 168 -4.60 41.06 3.97
C LYS A 168 -5.57 41.87 4.85
N PRO A 169 -5.23 43.07 5.34
CA PRO A 169 -6.20 43.91 6.00
C PRO A 169 -7.24 44.40 4.99
N GLY A 170 -8.50 44.15 5.30
CA GLY A 170 -9.62 44.58 4.50
C GLY A 170 -9.64 46.09 4.34
N LYS A 171 -9.66 46.54 3.08
CA LYS A 171 -9.85 47.94 2.71
C LYS A 171 -11.33 48.28 2.95
N VAL A 172 -11.56 48.98 4.07
CA VAL A 172 -12.87 49.57 4.37
C VAL A 172 -13.09 50.74 3.41
N THR A 173 -13.91 50.59 2.41
CA THR A 173 -14.40 51.71 1.58
C THR A 173 -15.54 52.37 2.32
N LYS A 174 -15.26 53.55 2.90
CA LYS A 174 -16.24 54.52 3.38
C LYS A 174 -17.04 55.01 2.17
N ARG A 175 -18.31 54.63 2.04
CA ARG A 175 -19.27 55.35 1.21
C ARG A 175 -19.71 56.60 1.98
N ALA A 176 -19.32 57.76 1.47
CA ALA A 176 -19.89 59.03 1.88
C ALA A 176 -21.28 59.14 1.19
N GLY A 177 -22.27 59.45 1.99
CA GLY A 177 -23.61 59.81 1.48
C GLY A 177 -23.64 61.26 1.02
N ALA A 178 -24.52 61.51 0.09
CA ALA A 178 -25.25 62.76 -0.16
C ALA A 178 -26.63 62.37 -0.72
#